data_b93081d9d19859c89226567355ef2f02
#
_entry.id   b93081d9d19859c89226567355ef2f02
#
_cell.length_a   1.000
_cell.length_b   1.000
_cell.length_c   1.000
_cell.angle_alpha   90.00
_cell.angle_beta   90.00
_cell.angle_gamma   90.00
#
_symmetry.space_group_name_H-M   'P 1'
#
loop_
_entity.id
_entity.type
_entity.pdbx_description
1 polymer ?
#
loop_
_entity_poly.entity_id
_entity_poly.type
_entity_poly.pdbx_seq_one_letter_code
_entity_poly.pdbx_strand_id
1 'polypeptide(L)'
;MFRRHIIAMRKGFYLLLIPMALSALPFLIWQDNLDLLWVFAGGFGLGLVLFFYHFLMWFYTYYIVSDQRIRQITQHGFFGKDVVELRLSKIQNISYNIPGFFGEVFKFGTIVIQTFVGDLVIRNVENPDEIYNKLQDAVALSSKEDEHDPEN
;
A
#
# COMPACT_ATOMS: atom_id res chain seq x y z
N MET A 1 -0.88 -8.54 -11.54
CA MET A 1 -1.49 -8.13 -10.26
C MET A 1 -0.39 -8.07 -9.22
N PHE A 2 -0.18 -6.94 -8.55
CA PHE A 2 0.80 -6.82 -7.48
C PHE A 2 0.18 -6.15 -6.24
N ARG A 3 0.77 -6.43 -5.06
CA ARG A 3 0.25 -6.00 -3.77
C ARG A 3 1.21 -5.01 -3.11
N ARG A 4 0.69 -4.24 -2.17
CA ARG A 4 1.51 -3.40 -1.30
C ARG A 4 2.35 -4.26 -0.36
N HIS A 5 3.61 -3.89 -0.19
CA HIS A 5 4.52 -4.54 0.75
C HIS A 5 4.01 -4.39 2.20
N ILE A 6 4.29 -5.39 3.05
CA ILE A 6 3.86 -5.43 4.46
C ILE A 6 4.33 -4.21 5.27
N ILE A 7 5.41 -3.57 4.84
CA ILE A 7 5.94 -2.35 5.48
C ILE A 7 4.92 -1.19 5.47
N ALA A 8 3.94 -1.21 4.56
CA ALA A 8 2.83 -0.27 4.58
C ALA A 8 1.94 -0.43 5.83
N MET A 9 1.98 -1.61 6.48
CA MET A 9 1.25 -1.89 7.72
C MET A 9 1.90 -1.33 8.98
N ARG A 10 3.10 -0.72 8.90
CA ARG A 10 3.79 -0.18 10.10
C ARG A 10 2.91 0.72 10.97
N LYS A 11 2.02 1.51 10.34
CA LYS A 11 1.04 2.34 11.06
C LYS A 11 0.05 1.49 11.87
N GLY A 12 -0.40 0.36 11.33
CA GLY A 12 -1.27 -0.59 12.02
C GLY A 12 -0.59 -1.18 13.26
N PHE A 13 0.70 -1.53 13.17
CA PHE A 13 1.46 -2.02 14.32
C PHE A 13 1.60 -0.96 15.41
N TYR A 14 1.84 0.31 15.06
CA TYR A 14 1.84 1.38 16.07
C TYR A 14 0.49 1.59 16.71
N LEU A 15 -0.61 1.48 15.95
CA LEU A 15 -1.98 1.56 16.48
C LEU A 15 -2.33 0.41 17.44
N LEU A 16 -1.68 -0.75 17.30
CA LEU A 16 -1.79 -1.86 18.24
C LEU A 16 -0.94 -1.62 19.50
N LEU A 17 0.35 -1.29 19.30
CA LEU A 17 1.33 -1.25 20.37
C LEU A 17 1.15 -0.05 21.32
N ILE A 18 0.77 1.13 20.80
CA ILE A 18 0.64 2.34 21.61
C ILE A 18 -0.46 2.20 22.69
N PRO A 19 -1.72 1.84 22.37
CA PRO A 19 -2.75 1.66 23.37
C PRO A 19 -2.43 0.54 24.37
N MET A 20 -1.82 -0.55 23.88
CA MET A 20 -1.38 -1.66 24.72
C MET A 20 -0.30 -1.22 25.71
N ALA A 21 0.72 -0.49 25.26
CA ALA A 21 1.80 0.00 26.12
C ALA A 21 1.28 1.02 27.15
N LEU A 22 0.44 1.96 26.73
CA LEU A 22 -0.15 2.97 27.64
C LEU A 22 -1.02 2.33 28.71
N SER A 23 -1.82 1.32 28.36
CA SER A 23 -2.69 0.63 29.31
C SER A 23 -1.93 -0.33 30.25
N ALA A 24 -0.74 -0.77 29.84
CA ALA A 24 0.14 -1.59 30.70
C ALA A 24 0.83 -0.79 31.80
N LEU A 25 1.09 0.51 31.61
CA LEU A 25 1.81 1.34 32.59
C LEU A 25 1.15 1.37 33.98
N PRO A 26 -0.17 1.62 34.14
CA PRO A 26 -0.81 1.60 35.46
C PRO A 26 -0.67 0.24 36.15
N PHE A 27 -0.80 -0.86 35.41
CA PHE A 27 -0.67 -2.20 35.95
C PHE A 27 0.75 -2.50 36.47
N LEU A 28 1.79 -1.99 35.78
CA LEU A 28 3.18 -2.15 36.20
C LEU A 28 3.52 -1.34 37.47
N ILE A 29 2.86 -0.17 37.68
CA ILE A 29 3.11 0.72 38.80
C ILE A 29 2.38 0.26 40.06
N TRP A 30 1.13 -0.21 39.95
CA TRP A 30 0.27 -0.64 41.04
C TRP A 30 -0.09 -2.11 40.92
N GLN A 31 0.89 -3.00 41.14
CA GLN A 31 0.77 -4.45 40.94
C GLN A 31 -0.26 -5.14 41.85
N ASP A 32 -0.59 -4.53 42.97
CA ASP A 32 -1.54 -5.09 43.95
C ASP A 32 -3.02 -4.88 43.56
N ASN A 33 -3.29 -4.11 42.51
CA ASN A 33 -4.65 -3.75 42.14
C ASN A 33 -5.09 -4.52 40.86
N LEU A 34 -5.80 -5.63 41.09
CA LEU A 34 -6.29 -6.50 40.01
C LEU A 34 -7.29 -5.82 39.05
N ASP A 35 -7.95 -4.72 39.47
CA ASP A 35 -8.88 -3.99 38.64
C ASP A 35 -8.17 -3.32 37.44
N LEU A 36 -6.88 -3.02 37.56
CA LEU A 36 -6.06 -2.48 36.48
C LEU A 36 -5.83 -3.47 35.34
N LEU A 37 -6.06 -4.75 35.57
CA LEU A 37 -6.04 -5.77 34.54
C LEU A 37 -7.14 -5.52 33.47
N TRP A 38 -8.30 -5.01 33.91
CA TRP A 38 -9.37 -4.62 32.98
C TRP A 38 -9.02 -3.40 32.13
N VAL A 39 -8.24 -2.46 32.69
CA VAL A 39 -7.72 -1.32 31.96
C VAL A 39 -6.74 -1.80 30.89
N PHE A 40 -5.84 -2.71 31.19
CA PHE A 40 -4.94 -3.34 30.22
C PHE A 40 -5.71 -4.11 29.15
N ALA A 41 -6.68 -4.93 29.53
CA ALA A 41 -7.51 -5.68 28.59
C ALA A 41 -8.30 -4.76 27.65
N GLY A 42 -8.82 -3.64 28.16
CA GLY A 42 -9.48 -2.62 27.37
C GLY A 42 -8.55 -1.95 26.34
N GLY A 43 -7.35 -1.57 26.76
CA GLY A 43 -6.33 -0.98 25.88
C GLY A 43 -5.85 -1.95 24.81
N PHE A 44 -5.66 -3.22 25.18
CA PHE A 44 -5.32 -4.27 24.22
C PHE A 44 -6.46 -4.52 23.21
N GLY A 45 -7.71 -4.60 23.70
CA GLY A 45 -8.88 -4.75 22.82
C GLY A 45 -9.05 -3.59 21.85
N LEU A 46 -8.87 -2.35 22.31
CA LEU A 46 -8.89 -1.15 21.47
C LEU A 46 -7.78 -1.22 20.40
N GLY A 47 -6.57 -1.56 20.79
CA GLY A 47 -5.44 -1.74 19.87
C GLY A 47 -5.72 -2.79 18.80
N LEU A 48 -6.33 -3.92 19.18
CA LEU A 48 -6.73 -4.97 18.25
C LEU A 48 -7.76 -4.48 17.21
N VAL A 49 -8.78 -3.74 17.64
CA VAL A 49 -9.82 -3.19 16.75
C VAL A 49 -9.19 -2.23 15.74
N LEU A 50 -8.34 -1.32 16.19
CA LEU A 50 -7.64 -0.36 15.33
C LEU A 50 -6.68 -1.05 14.37
N PHE A 51 -5.95 -2.06 14.82
CA PHE A 51 -5.07 -2.86 13.98
C PHE A 51 -5.86 -3.62 12.91
N PHE A 52 -6.96 -4.28 13.32
CA PHE A 52 -7.78 -5.06 12.39
C PHE A 52 -8.43 -4.18 11.32
N TYR A 53 -8.92 -3.01 11.70
CA TYR A 53 -9.40 -2.01 10.76
C TYR A 53 -8.32 -1.66 9.72
N HIS A 54 -7.11 -1.34 10.19
CA HIS A 54 -6.00 -0.97 9.30
C HIS A 54 -5.51 -2.14 8.43
N PHE A 55 -5.56 -3.35 8.97
CA PHE A 55 -5.27 -4.59 8.25
C PHE A 55 -6.24 -4.81 7.10
N LEU A 56 -7.54 -4.65 7.32
CA LEU A 56 -8.55 -4.77 6.27
C LEU A 56 -8.31 -3.76 5.15
N MET A 57 -8.03 -2.50 5.50
CA MET A 57 -7.74 -1.46 4.51
C MET A 57 -6.51 -1.80 3.66
N TRP A 58 -5.46 -2.34 4.27
CA TRP A 58 -4.27 -2.79 3.55
C TRP A 58 -4.59 -4.00 2.66
N PHE A 59 -5.33 -4.96 3.18
CA PHE A 59 -5.65 -6.21 2.48
C PHE A 59 -6.48 -5.98 1.21
N TYR A 60 -7.42 -5.03 1.24
CA TYR A 60 -8.29 -4.72 0.11
C TYR A 60 -7.71 -3.71 -0.89
N THR A 61 -6.50 -3.18 -0.63
CA THR A 61 -5.81 -2.32 -1.59
C THR A 61 -4.93 -3.18 -2.50
N TYR A 62 -5.21 -3.21 -3.79
CA TYR A 62 -4.45 -3.96 -4.79
C TYR A 62 -4.38 -3.22 -6.12
N TYR A 63 -3.39 -3.59 -6.94
CA TYR A 63 -3.14 -3.02 -8.26
C TYR A 63 -3.29 -4.10 -9.33
N ILE A 64 -4.07 -3.82 -10.36
CA ILE A 64 -4.25 -4.68 -11.51
C ILE A 64 -3.59 -4.01 -12.71
N VAL A 65 -2.60 -4.67 -13.30
CA VAL A 65 -2.04 -4.32 -14.59
C VAL A 65 -2.64 -5.28 -15.62
N SER A 66 -3.28 -4.74 -16.62
CA SER A 66 -3.77 -5.44 -17.81
C SER A 66 -2.96 -4.98 -19.02
N ASP A 67 -3.08 -5.66 -20.14
CA ASP A 67 -2.29 -5.40 -21.35
C ASP A 67 -2.48 -4.00 -21.93
N GLN A 68 -3.59 -3.35 -21.65
CA GLN A 68 -3.90 -2.00 -22.17
C GLN A 68 -4.07 -0.93 -21.09
N ARG A 69 -4.28 -1.32 -19.81
CA ARG A 69 -4.64 -0.39 -18.73
C ARG A 69 -4.04 -0.78 -17.39
N ILE A 70 -3.64 0.23 -16.63
CA ILE A 70 -3.32 0.08 -15.21
C ILE A 70 -4.55 0.53 -14.42
N ARG A 71 -5.08 -0.36 -13.57
CA ARG A 71 -6.18 -0.06 -12.67
C ARG A 71 -5.71 -0.14 -11.24
N GLN A 72 -5.74 1.00 -10.57
CA GLN A 72 -5.49 1.09 -9.13
C GLN A 72 -6.83 1.08 -8.40
N ILE A 73 -7.02 0.13 -7.49
CA ILE A 73 -8.18 0.07 -6.61
C ILE A 73 -7.69 0.36 -5.20
N THR A 74 -8.13 1.47 -4.65
CA THR A 74 -7.79 1.90 -3.28
C THR A 74 -9.06 1.91 -2.44
N GLN A 75 -9.04 1.18 -1.33
CA GLN A 75 -10.14 1.16 -0.37
C GLN A 75 -10.03 2.37 0.58
N HIS A 76 -11.10 3.17 0.68
CA HIS A 76 -11.26 4.25 1.63
C HIS A 76 -12.43 3.96 2.59
N GLY A 77 -12.11 3.57 3.83
CA GLY A 77 -13.13 3.18 4.79
C GLY A 77 -13.84 1.86 4.45
N PHE A 78 -14.98 1.61 5.07
CA PHE A 78 -15.72 0.36 4.87
C PHE A 78 -16.47 0.31 3.53
N PHE A 79 -16.87 1.44 2.96
CA PHE A 79 -17.76 1.51 1.80
C PHE A 79 -17.21 2.32 0.62
N GLY A 80 -16.09 3.03 0.80
CA GLY A 80 -15.49 3.85 -0.25
C GLY A 80 -14.45 3.08 -1.06
N LYS A 81 -14.53 3.14 -2.39
CA LYS A 81 -13.50 2.64 -3.32
C LYS A 81 -13.17 3.72 -4.32
N ASP A 82 -11.87 4.03 -4.44
CA ASP A 82 -11.37 4.85 -5.53
C ASP A 82 -10.77 3.91 -6.58
N VAL A 83 -11.21 4.08 -7.81
CA VAL A 83 -10.68 3.37 -8.97
C VAL A 83 -10.05 4.40 -9.89
N VAL A 84 -8.74 4.34 -10.01
CA VAL A 84 -7.98 5.13 -10.99
C VAL A 84 -7.59 4.20 -12.12
N GLU A 85 -8.01 4.55 -13.33
CA GLU A 85 -7.69 3.80 -14.54
C GLU A 85 -6.81 4.65 -15.45
N LEU A 86 -5.68 4.09 -15.87
CA LEU A 86 -4.71 4.71 -16.73
C LEU A 86 -4.45 3.83 -17.94
N ARG A 87 -4.58 4.38 -19.16
CA ARG A 87 -4.21 3.69 -20.37
C ARG A 87 -2.68 3.67 -20.52
N LEU A 88 -2.11 2.54 -20.90
CA LEU A 88 -0.67 2.38 -21.07
C LEU A 88 -0.12 3.31 -22.17
N SER A 89 -0.86 3.54 -23.23
CA SER A 89 -0.49 4.47 -24.31
C SER A 89 -0.41 5.95 -23.91
N LYS A 90 -0.93 6.32 -22.74
CA LYS A 90 -0.84 7.69 -22.19
C LYS A 90 0.35 7.90 -21.25
N ILE A 91 1.14 6.86 -21.02
CA ILE A 91 2.32 6.92 -20.17
C ILE A 91 3.46 7.60 -20.95
N GLN A 92 4.04 8.65 -20.34
CA GLN A 92 5.20 9.35 -20.88
C GLN A 92 6.51 8.78 -20.34
N ASN A 93 6.53 8.52 -19.03
CA ASN A 93 7.73 8.04 -18.35
C ASN A 93 7.36 7.19 -17.14
N ILE A 94 8.18 6.19 -16.86
CA ILE A 94 8.08 5.36 -15.67
C ILE A 94 9.41 5.48 -14.96
N SER A 95 9.36 5.76 -13.67
CA SER A 95 10.53 5.75 -12.80
C SER A 95 10.23 5.00 -11.52
N TYR A 96 11.28 4.48 -10.88
CA TYR A 96 11.14 3.89 -9.55
C TYR A 96 12.20 4.44 -8.62
N ASN A 97 11.89 4.44 -7.33
CA ASN A 97 12.79 4.88 -6.28
C ASN A 97 12.76 3.87 -5.12
N ILE A 98 13.93 3.41 -4.71
CA ILE A 98 14.10 2.53 -3.55
C ILE A 98 14.61 3.40 -2.40
N PRO A 99 13.86 3.55 -1.30
CA PRO A 99 14.23 4.44 -0.20
C PRO A 99 15.34 3.82 0.66
N GLY A 100 16.58 4.24 0.45
CA GLY A 100 17.74 3.94 1.29
C GLY A 100 17.98 2.45 1.59
N PHE A 101 18.75 2.17 2.63
CA PHE A 101 19.15 0.81 3.03
C PHE A 101 17.95 -0.13 3.32
N PHE A 102 16.94 0.37 4.01
CA PHE A 102 15.75 -0.45 4.32
C PHE A 102 14.94 -0.81 3.08
N GLY A 103 14.87 0.07 2.09
CA GLY A 103 14.21 -0.20 0.81
C GLY A 103 14.89 -1.35 0.07
N GLU A 104 16.22 -1.35 0.09
CA GLU A 104 17.05 -2.38 -0.56
C GLU A 104 16.96 -3.73 0.15
N VAL A 105 17.09 -3.76 1.48
CA VAL A 105 17.03 -5.00 2.28
C VAL A 105 15.66 -5.66 2.22
N PHE A 106 14.59 -4.89 2.32
CA PHE A 106 13.21 -5.39 2.28
C PHE A 106 12.58 -5.38 0.88
N LYS A 107 13.34 -5.00 -0.14
CA LYS A 107 12.91 -4.99 -1.56
C LYS A 107 11.58 -4.26 -1.78
N PHE A 108 11.44 -3.07 -1.21
CA PHE A 108 10.27 -2.24 -1.45
C PHE A 108 10.66 -0.86 -1.98
N GLY A 109 9.78 -0.28 -2.79
CA GLY A 109 10.00 1.04 -3.37
C GLY A 109 8.73 1.75 -3.79
N THR A 110 8.91 2.85 -4.48
CA THR A 110 7.84 3.66 -5.05
C THR A 110 8.02 3.70 -6.55
N ILE A 111 6.95 3.44 -7.30
CA ILE A 111 6.92 3.61 -8.75
C ILE A 111 6.13 4.88 -9.04
N VAL A 112 6.69 5.73 -9.90
CA VAL A 112 6.06 6.95 -10.39
C VAL A 112 5.84 6.79 -11.89
N ILE A 113 4.60 6.89 -12.30
CA ILE A 113 4.17 6.82 -13.69
C ILE A 113 3.69 8.21 -14.08
N GLN A 114 4.42 8.85 -14.99
CA GLN A 114 4.11 10.20 -15.46
C GLN A 114 3.22 10.12 -16.70
N THR A 115 2.18 10.95 -16.72
CA THR A 115 1.26 11.07 -17.83
C THR A 115 0.98 12.53 -18.16
N PHE A 116 0.37 12.80 -19.32
CA PHE A 116 -0.03 14.16 -19.72
C PHE A 116 -1.03 14.82 -18.77
N VAL A 117 -1.75 14.04 -17.96
CA VAL A 117 -2.84 14.52 -17.09
C VAL A 117 -2.41 14.60 -15.62
N GLY A 118 -1.29 13.97 -15.26
CA GLY A 118 -0.77 13.92 -13.89
C GLY A 118 0.05 12.67 -13.61
N ASP A 119 0.63 12.60 -12.41
CA ASP A 119 1.50 11.51 -12.00
C ASP A 119 0.72 10.49 -11.15
N LEU A 120 0.84 9.21 -11.51
CA LEU A 120 0.36 8.11 -10.69
C LEU A 120 1.51 7.59 -9.83
N VAL A 121 1.41 7.76 -8.51
CA VAL A 121 2.43 7.35 -7.55
C VAL A 121 1.99 6.10 -6.80
N ILE A 122 2.66 4.99 -7.03
CA ILE A 122 2.40 3.70 -6.39
C ILE A 122 3.46 3.48 -5.32
N ARG A 123 3.09 3.61 -4.05
CA ARG A 123 4.01 3.55 -2.92
C ARG A 123 4.05 2.17 -2.27
N ASN A 124 5.22 1.82 -1.69
CA ASN A 124 5.46 0.58 -0.97
C ASN A 124 5.14 -0.67 -1.82
N VAL A 125 5.65 -0.68 -3.02
CA VAL A 125 5.54 -1.79 -3.95
C VAL A 125 6.66 -2.79 -3.66
N GLU A 126 6.35 -4.06 -3.68
CA GLU A 126 7.34 -5.14 -3.58
C GLU A 126 8.07 -5.31 -4.91
N ASN A 127 9.40 -5.52 -4.87
CA ASN A 127 10.27 -5.66 -6.03
C ASN A 127 10.01 -4.60 -7.12
N PRO A 128 10.26 -3.31 -6.85
CA PRO A 128 9.92 -2.23 -7.76
C PRO A 128 10.65 -2.31 -9.11
N ASP A 129 11.84 -2.87 -9.15
CA ASP A 129 12.66 -3.15 -10.34
C ASP A 129 11.96 -4.15 -11.28
N GLU A 130 11.46 -5.26 -10.74
CA GLU A 130 10.74 -6.27 -11.53
C GLU A 130 9.42 -5.70 -12.11
N ILE A 131 8.69 -4.94 -11.30
CA ILE A 131 7.43 -4.34 -11.74
C ILE A 131 7.69 -3.23 -12.76
N TYR A 132 8.76 -2.45 -12.59
CA TYR A 132 9.20 -1.46 -13.56
C TYR A 132 9.46 -2.09 -14.93
N ASN A 133 10.20 -3.19 -14.99
CA ASN A 133 10.49 -3.90 -16.24
C ASN A 133 9.19 -4.41 -16.89
N LYS A 134 8.30 -5.03 -16.12
CA LYS A 134 6.99 -5.51 -16.63
C LYS A 134 6.12 -4.36 -17.16
N LEU A 135 6.16 -3.20 -16.52
CA LEU A 135 5.42 -2.03 -16.99
C LEU A 135 6.03 -1.45 -18.25
N GLN A 136 7.35 -1.40 -18.38
CA GLN A 136 8.02 -0.97 -19.60
C GLN A 136 7.70 -1.89 -20.78
N ASP A 137 7.76 -3.20 -20.57
CA ASP A 137 7.40 -4.18 -21.61
C ASP A 137 5.94 -4.00 -22.05
N ALA A 138 5.02 -3.82 -21.11
CA ALA A 138 3.61 -3.60 -21.41
C ALA A 138 3.36 -2.29 -22.18
N VAL A 139 4.07 -1.20 -21.85
CA VAL A 139 4.00 0.08 -22.57
C VAL A 139 4.55 -0.07 -24.00
N ALA A 140 5.68 -0.77 -24.16
CA ALA A 140 6.28 -1.00 -25.45
C ALA A 140 5.37 -1.83 -26.39
N LEU A 141 4.65 -2.81 -25.83
CA LEU A 141 3.67 -3.60 -26.59
C LEU A 141 2.45 -2.77 -26.98
N SER A 142 1.89 -1.99 -26.05
CA SER A 142 0.72 -1.15 -26.32
C SER A 142 1.01 -0.04 -27.36
N SER A 143 2.24 0.50 -27.38
CA SER A 143 2.66 1.49 -28.38
C SER A 143 2.75 0.90 -29.79
N LYS A 144 3.13 -0.37 -29.92
CA LYS A 144 3.18 -1.08 -31.20
C LYS A 144 1.78 -1.43 -31.73
N GLU A 145 0.84 -1.72 -30.83
CA GLU A 145 -0.55 -1.98 -31.22
C GLU A 145 -1.24 -0.71 -31.73
N ASP A 146 -1.03 0.44 -31.06
CA ASP A 146 -1.57 1.73 -31.51
C ASP A 146 -0.96 2.20 -32.86
N GLU A 147 0.28 1.82 -33.19
CA GLU A 147 0.93 2.15 -34.46
C GLU A 147 0.44 1.25 -35.60
N HIS A 148 -0.08 0.06 -35.33
CA HIS A 148 -0.56 -0.88 -36.32
C HIS A 148 -2.07 -0.76 -36.62
N ASP A 149 -2.83 -0.01 -35.80
CA ASP A 149 -4.25 0.28 -36.01
C ASP A 149 -4.52 1.81 -36.07
N PRO A 150 -4.20 2.47 -37.20
CA PRO A 150 -4.36 3.93 -37.33
C PRO A 150 -5.82 4.39 -37.53
N GLU A 151 -6.80 3.49 -37.44
CA GLU A 151 -8.23 3.79 -37.68
C GLU A 151 -9.08 3.62 -36.39
N ASN A 152 -8.84 4.44 -35.33
CA ASN A 152 -9.89 4.74 -34.33
C ASN A 152 -9.64 6.08 -33.65
#